data_25dc70c94a089a1db2e743b3543d9442
#
_entry.id   25dc70c94a089a1db2e743b3543d9442
#
_cell.length_a   1.000
_cell.length_b   1.000
_cell.length_c   1.000
_cell.angle_alpha   90.00
_cell.angle_beta   90.00
_cell.angle_gamma   90.00
#
_symmetry.space_group_name_H-M   'P 1'
#
loop_
_entity.id
_entity.type
_entity.pdbx_description
1 polymer ?
#
loop_
_entity_poly.entity_id
_entity_poly.type
_entity_poly.pdbx_seq_one_letter_code
_entity_poly.pdbx_strand_id
1 'polypeptide(L)'
;MRSQLLDATYNKPYVVDDGERRYLHFDGRLIQSAMRLAAPNDLDLRYTQKMMSFLLFRTRPRRLLLIGLGGGSLVKFCHYRLPATHLTVLENNPDVIALRDAFLMPPDNPNLEIQEADGAAYLAQTEKGIDVLLVDAFDSTGFAPSLANQEFFEQAHAKLTGSGMLVMNLAGDEQTYAGLIAVVMQVFDDQVIVFPVREDDNYVLLAFRDPMFEPNWRQLRGVAKELRSKYGLDFPDFLEKIQRSAKLGLARREAARRS
;
A
#
# COMPACT_ATOMS: atom_id res chain seq x y z
N MET A 1 -33.38 -12.59 -25.52
CA MET A 1 -32.40 -11.92 -24.66
C MET A 1 -32.38 -12.66 -23.34
N ARG A 2 -31.43 -13.55 -23.14
CA ARG A 2 -31.27 -14.29 -21.88
C ARG A 2 -30.43 -13.39 -20.93
N SER A 3 -31.07 -12.91 -19.86
CA SER A 3 -30.38 -12.36 -18.69
C SER A 3 -29.47 -13.47 -18.15
N GLN A 4 -28.16 -13.35 -18.31
CA GLN A 4 -27.21 -14.13 -17.53
C GLN A 4 -27.32 -13.61 -16.11
N LEU A 5 -27.90 -14.40 -15.23
CA LEU A 5 -27.73 -14.27 -13.78
C LEU A 5 -26.24 -14.42 -13.52
N LEU A 6 -25.56 -13.31 -13.26
CA LEU A 6 -24.19 -13.30 -12.77
C LEU A 6 -24.19 -14.06 -11.45
N ASP A 7 -23.44 -15.13 -11.43
CA ASP A 7 -23.20 -15.92 -10.22
C ASP A 7 -22.62 -14.96 -9.15
N ALA A 8 -23.32 -14.80 -8.03
CA ALA A 8 -23.03 -13.81 -7.00
C ALA A 8 -21.71 -14.08 -6.24
N THR A 9 -20.93 -15.09 -6.65
CA THR A 9 -19.74 -15.58 -5.95
C THR A 9 -18.42 -15.33 -6.71
N TYR A 10 -18.46 -14.96 -7.99
CA TYR A 10 -17.23 -14.69 -8.76
C TYR A 10 -17.29 -13.33 -9.45
N ASN A 11 -16.61 -12.36 -8.85
CA ASN A 11 -16.46 -11.03 -9.41
C ASN A 11 -15.25 -10.97 -10.33
N LYS A 12 -15.47 -11.29 -11.61
CA LYS A 12 -14.45 -11.19 -12.63
C LYS A 12 -14.07 -9.71 -12.82
N PRO A 13 -12.76 -9.35 -12.77
CA PRO A 13 -12.33 -7.99 -13.03
C PRO A 13 -12.65 -7.58 -14.47
N TYR A 14 -13.07 -6.34 -14.66
CA TYR A 14 -13.32 -5.76 -15.99
C TYR A 14 -12.81 -4.34 -16.07
N VAL A 15 -12.56 -3.90 -17.30
CA VAL A 15 -11.96 -2.60 -17.61
C VAL A 15 -13.01 -1.67 -18.20
N VAL A 16 -13.02 -0.42 -17.75
CA VAL A 16 -13.87 0.66 -18.29
C VAL A 16 -12.98 1.85 -18.62
N ASP A 17 -13.17 2.42 -19.82
CA ASP A 17 -12.52 3.66 -20.24
C ASP A 17 -13.57 4.79 -20.34
N ASP A 18 -13.24 5.98 -19.84
CA ASP A 18 -14.06 7.20 -20.00
C ASP A 18 -13.48 8.19 -21.02
N GLY A 19 -12.41 7.80 -21.71
CA GLY A 19 -11.67 8.61 -22.67
C GLY A 19 -10.47 9.36 -22.09
N GLU A 20 -10.42 9.58 -20.78
CA GLU A 20 -9.28 10.19 -20.05
C GLU A 20 -8.58 9.17 -19.16
N ARG A 21 -9.35 8.26 -18.58
CA ARG A 21 -8.92 7.28 -17.60
C ARG A 21 -9.37 5.89 -17.97
N ARG A 22 -8.59 4.93 -17.52
CA ARG A 22 -8.92 3.50 -17.51
C ARG A 22 -9.09 3.05 -16.07
N TYR A 23 -10.21 2.37 -15.81
CA TYR A 23 -10.59 1.90 -14.48
C TYR A 23 -10.63 0.38 -14.42
N LEU A 24 -10.23 -0.17 -13.28
CA LEU A 24 -10.45 -1.56 -12.90
C LEU A 24 -11.63 -1.63 -11.95
N HIS A 25 -12.57 -2.52 -12.23
CA HIS A 25 -13.72 -2.83 -11.39
C HIS A 25 -13.85 -4.32 -11.17
N PHE A 26 -14.43 -4.72 -10.02
CA PHE A 26 -14.87 -6.09 -9.77
C PHE A 26 -16.40 -6.22 -9.82
N ASP A 27 -17.14 -5.30 -9.20
CA ASP A 27 -18.59 -5.40 -8.97
C ASP A 27 -19.41 -4.19 -9.46
N GLY A 28 -18.79 -3.24 -10.14
CA GLY A 28 -19.45 -2.03 -10.66
C GLY A 28 -19.77 -0.95 -9.62
N ARG A 29 -19.43 -1.14 -8.35
CA ARG A 29 -19.70 -0.18 -7.27
C ARG A 29 -18.48 0.63 -6.87
N LEU A 30 -17.32 -0.02 -6.79
CA LEU A 30 -16.07 0.59 -6.35
C LEU A 30 -15.02 0.57 -7.45
N ILE A 31 -14.32 1.69 -7.60
CA ILE A 31 -13.14 1.79 -8.44
C ILE A 31 -11.98 1.16 -7.67
N GLN A 32 -11.47 0.03 -8.16
CA GLN A 32 -10.32 -0.66 -7.56
C GLN A 32 -9.00 -0.04 -7.98
N SER A 33 -8.93 0.48 -9.19
CA SER A 33 -7.76 1.19 -9.70
C SER A 33 -8.14 2.15 -10.81
N ALA A 34 -7.36 3.23 -10.96
CA ALA A 34 -7.51 4.19 -12.03
C ALA A 34 -6.14 4.52 -12.63
N MET A 35 -6.09 4.63 -13.97
CA MET A 35 -4.91 5.01 -14.74
C MET A 35 -5.26 6.12 -15.70
N ARG A 36 -4.57 7.26 -15.65
CA ARG A 36 -4.70 8.30 -16.68
C ARG A 36 -4.06 7.85 -17.99
N LEU A 37 -4.81 7.88 -19.09
CA LEU A 37 -4.31 7.43 -20.39
C LEU A 37 -3.16 8.31 -20.90
N ALA A 38 -3.21 9.62 -20.64
CA ALA A 38 -2.16 10.58 -21.02
C ALA A 38 -0.90 10.50 -20.14
N ALA A 39 -0.98 9.88 -18.94
CA ALA A 39 0.12 9.78 -17.99
C ALA A 39 0.04 8.44 -17.23
N PRO A 40 0.22 7.31 -17.91
CA PRO A 40 -0.09 5.98 -17.38
C PRO A 40 0.80 5.54 -16.20
N ASN A 41 1.95 6.17 -16.03
CA ASN A 41 2.92 5.86 -14.96
C ASN A 41 2.78 6.75 -13.72
N ASP A 42 1.86 7.72 -13.76
CA ASP A 42 1.58 8.58 -12.62
C ASP A 42 0.51 7.95 -11.71
N LEU A 43 0.58 8.29 -10.43
CA LEU A 43 -0.43 7.87 -9.45
C LEU A 43 -1.64 8.80 -9.54
N ASP A 44 -2.80 8.28 -9.93
CA ASP A 44 -4.04 9.06 -10.07
C ASP A 44 -4.82 9.13 -8.75
N LEU A 45 -5.04 8.01 -8.08
CA LEU A 45 -5.75 7.95 -6.80
C LEU A 45 -4.90 8.51 -5.65
N ARG A 46 -5.52 9.26 -4.76
CA ARG A 46 -4.81 9.96 -3.66
C ARG A 46 -4.18 9.01 -2.65
N TYR A 47 -4.84 7.89 -2.35
CA TYR A 47 -4.28 6.92 -1.42
C TYR A 47 -2.97 6.31 -1.96
N THR A 48 -2.89 6.02 -3.27
CA THR A 48 -1.66 5.49 -3.87
C THR A 48 -0.51 6.48 -3.77
N GLN A 49 -0.79 7.79 -3.96
CA GLN A 49 0.19 8.84 -3.74
C GLN A 49 0.68 8.88 -2.29
N LYS A 50 -0.24 8.76 -1.31
CA LYS A 50 0.08 8.79 0.11
C LYS A 50 0.78 7.50 0.59
N MET A 51 0.53 6.35 -0.03
CA MET A 51 1.31 5.14 0.21
C MET A 51 2.80 5.34 -0.11
N MET A 52 3.16 6.23 -1.04
CA MET A 52 4.56 6.58 -1.32
C MET A 52 5.24 7.37 -0.18
N SER A 53 4.52 7.72 0.88
CA SER A 53 5.10 8.40 2.05
C SER A 53 6.22 7.60 2.74
N PHE A 54 6.35 6.29 2.47
CA PHE A 54 7.50 5.51 2.93
C PHE A 54 8.83 6.11 2.47
N LEU A 55 8.86 6.80 1.33
CA LEU A 55 10.06 7.46 0.81
C LEU A 55 10.60 8.56 1.74
N LEU A 56 9.78 9.12 2.62
CA LEU A 56 10.24 10.03 3.68
C LEU A 56 11.23 9.34 4.62
N PHE A 57 11.04 8.06 4.88
CA PHE A 57 11.79 7.27 5.87
C PHE A 57 12.80 6.32 5.20
N ARG A 58 12.48 5.85 4.00
CA ARG A 58 13.29 4.91 3.19
C ARG A 58 13.42 5.46 1.77
N THR A 59 14.29 6.45 1.60
CA THR A 59 14.46 7.16 0.31
C THR A 59 15.03 6.30 -0.82
N ARG A 60 15.68 5.19 -0.50
CA ARG A 60 16.32 4.24 -1.44
C ARG A 60 16.13 2.80 -0.97
N PRO A 61 14.90 2.26 -1.02
CA PRO A 61 14.70 0.85 -0.70
C PRO A 61 15.39 -0.02 -1.73
N ARG A 62 16.01 -1.11 -1.31
CA ARG A 62 16.64 -2.10 -2.21
C ARG A 62 15.65 -3.19 -2.59
N ARG A 63 14.84 -3.65 -1.63
CA ARG A 63 13.85 -4.71 -1.81
C ARG A 63 12.49 -4.21 -1.35
N LEU A 64 11.56 -4.14 -2.28
CA LEU A 64 10.18 -3.76 -2.04
C LEU A 64 9.30 -4.96 -2.41
N LEU A 65 8.45 -5.37 -1.48
CA LEU A 65 7.41 -6.36 -1.70
C LEU A 65 6.06 -5.63 -1.72
N LEU A 66 5.28 -5.83 -2.79
CA LEU A 66 3.91 -5.33 -2.91
C LEU A 66 2.94 -6.51 -2.93
N ILE A 67 1.95 -6.50 -2.05
CA ILE A 67 0.83 -7.44 -2.06
C ILE A 67 -0.40 -6.70 -2.59
N GLY A 68 -0.94 -7.19 -3.70
CA GLY A 68 -2.01 -6.57 -4.49
C GLY A 68 -1.46 -5.85 -5.73
N LEU A 69 -1.95 -6.23 -6.92
CA LEU A 69 -1.56 -5.66 -8.20
C LEU A 69 -2.52 -4.57 -8.65
N GLY A 70 -3.82 -4.85 -8.62
CA GLY A 70 -4.85 -3.98 -9.19
C GLY A 70 -4.53 -3.58 -10.63
N GLY A 71 -4.72 -2.31 -10.98
CA GLY A 71 -4.29 -1.75 -12.28
C GLY A 71 -2.81 -1.37 -12.34
N GLY A 72 -1.99 -1.79 -11.38
CA GLY A 72 -0.54 -1.63 -11.36
C GLY A 72 -0.02 -0.20 -11.20
N SER A 73 -0.81 0.72 -10.66
CA SER A 73 -0.36 2.11 -10.48
C SER A 73 0.88 2.20 -9.59
N LEU A 74 0.87 1.51 -8.43
CA LEU A 74 2.02 1.44 -7.53
C LEU A 74 3.23 0.77 -8.17
N VAL A 75 2.99 -0.32 -8.93
CA VAL A 75 4.04 -1.07 -9.65
C VAL A 75 4.75 -0.17 -10.64
N LYS A 76 3.99 0.48 -11.54
CA LYS A 76 4.54 1.38 -12.57
C LYS A 76 5.31 2.54 -11.95
N PHE A 77 4.74 3.19 -10.93
CA PHE A 77 5.44 4.27 -10.25
C PHE A 77 6.76 3.79 -9.63
N CYS A 78 6.75 2.70 -8.86
CA CYS A 78 7.97 2.18 -8.24
C CYS A 78 8.99 1.74 -9.30
N HIS A 79 8.57 1.02 -10.33
CA HIS A 79 9.45 0.56 -11.40
C HIS A 79 10.18 1.72 -12.10
N TYR A 80 9.44 2.75 -12.54
CA TYR A 80 10.02 3.85 -13.30
C TYR A 80 10.71 4.91 -12.44
N ARG A 81 10.27 5.11 -11.19
CA ARG A 81 10.80 6.16 -10.31
C ARG A 81 11.85 5.66 -9.32
N LEU A 82 11.93 4.35 -9.06
CA LEU A 82 12.88 3.71 -8.15
C LEU A 82 13.70 2.62 -8.88
N PRO A 83 14.44 2.94 -9.93
CA PRO A 83 15.07 1.94 -10.83
C PRO A 83 16.11 1.04 -10.17
N ALA A 84 16.62 1.41 -8.99
CA ALA A 84 17.57 0.61 -8.20
C ALA A 84 16.89 -0.33 -7.19
N THR A 85 15.55 -0.35 -7.16
CA THR A 85 14.76 -1.17 -6.25
C THR A 85 14.36 -2.47 -6.94
N HIS A 86 14.63 -3.60 -6.32
CA HIS A 86 14.03 -4.88 -6.72
C HIS A 86 12.60 -4.93 -6.18
N LEU A 87 11.64 -4.98 -7.10
CA LEU A 87 10.20 -4.98 -6.83
C LEU A 87 9.61 -6.35 -7.11
N THR A 88 9.16 -7.03 -6.06
CA THR A 88 8.34 -8.25 -6.16
C THR A 88 6.90 -7.88 -5.90
N VAL A 89 5.99 -8.32 -6.77
CA VAL A 89 4.55 -8.04 -6.70
C VAL A 89 3.80 -9.35 -6.63
N LEU A 90 2.90 -9.48 -5.68
CA LEU A 90 2.06 -10.65 -5.48
C LEU A 90 0.61 -10.31 -5.78
N GLU A 91 -0.03 -11.13 -6.58
CA GLU A 91 -1.46 -11.04 -6.88
C GLU A 91 -2.04 -12.46 -6.86
N ASN A 92 -3.14 -12.65 -6.16
CA ASN A 92 -3.76 -13.97 -6.04
C ASN A 92 -4.84 -14.23 -7.10
N ASN A 93 -5.25 -13.19 -7.83
CA ASN A 93 -6.27 -13.30 -8.88
C ASN A 93 -5.62 -13.33 -10.27
N PRO A 94 -5.59 -14.48 -10.98
CA PRO A 94 -4.99 -14.57 -12.31
C PRO A 94 -5.69 -13.71 -13.35
N ASP A 95 -7.00 -13.41 -13.19
CA ASP A 95 -7.70 -12.51 -14.10
C ASP A 95 -7.24 -11.05 -13.97
N VAL A 96 -6.80 -10.61 -12.78
CA VAL A 96 -6.14 -9.31 -12.59
C VAL A 96 -4.78 -9.29 -13.29
N ILE A 97 -4.00 -10.36 -13.14
CA ILE A 97 -2.70 -10.51 -13.81
C ILE A 97 -2.87 -10.49 -15.33
N ALA A 98 -3.91 -11.12 -15.86
CA ALA A 98 -4.21 -11.14 -17.31
C ALA A 98 -4.51 -9.74 -17.89
N LEU A 99 -4.84 -8.74 -17.05
CA LEU A 99 -5.09 -7.36 -17.48
C LEU A 99 -3.82 -6.49 -17.55
N ARG A 100 -2.63 -7.05 -17.34
CA ARG A 100 -1.35 -6.29 -17.34
C ARG A 100 -1.18 -5.43 -18.58
N ASP A 101 -1.41 -5.98 -19.75
CA ASP A 101 -1.27 -5.25 -21.02
C ASP A 101 -2.29 -4.12 -21.15
N ALA A 102 -3.52 -4.35 -20.70
CA ALA A 102 -4.56 -3.33 -20.68
C ALA A 102 -4.14 -2.11 -19.81
N PHE A 103 -3.44 -2.34 -18.71
CA PHE A 103 -2.94 -1.28 -17.82
C PHE A 103 -1.51 -0.83 -18.14
N LEU A 104 -0.98 -1.18 -19.31
CA LEU A 104 0.34 -0.77 -19.79
C LEU A 104 1.46 -1.07 -18.78
N MET A 105 1.39 -2.26 -18.18
CA MET A 105 2.41 -2.71 -17.24
C MET A 105 3.73 -2.99 -17.95
N PRO A 106 4.87 -2.66 -17.33
CA PRO A 106 6.15 -3.07 -17.86
C PRO A 106 6.27 -4.60 -17.84
N PRO A 107 7.03 -5.21 -18.77
CA PRO A 107 7.35 -6.61 -18.73
C PRO A 107 8.24 -6.91 -17.50
N ASP A 108 8.20 -8.15 -17.04
CA ASP A 108 9.09 -8.63 -16.00
C ASP A 108 10.55 -8.48 -16.44
N ASN A 109 11.42 -8.15 -15.51
CA ASN A 109 12.83 -7.91 -15.75
C ASN A 109 13.59 -8.17 -14.42
N PRO A 110 14.94 -8.09 -14.38
CA PRO A 110 15.69 -8.39 -13.16
C PRO A 110 15.32 -7.57 -11.92
N ASN A 111 14.66 -6.41 -12.10
CA ASN A 111 14.21 -5.54 -11.00
C ASN A 111 12.68 -5.52 -10.82
N LEU A 112 11.91 -6.26 -11.61
CA LEU A 112 10.46 -6.37 -11.49
C LEU A 112 10.01 -7.80 -11.75
N GLU A 113 9.37 -8.40 -10.75
CA GLU A 113 8.77 -9.72 -10.84
C GLU A 113 7.32 -9.66 -10.33
N ILE A 114 6.37 -10.14 -11.15
CA ILE A 114 4.96 -10.26 -10.79
C ILE A 114 4.59 -11.74 -10.71
N GLN A 115 4.19 -12.19 -9.52
CA GLN A 115 3.88 -13.60 -9.25
C GLN A 115 2.40 -13.78 -8.90
N GLU A 116 1.79 -14.84 -9.43
CA GLU A 116 0.51 -15.35 -8.94
C GLU A 116 0.74 -16.08 -7.61
N ALA A 117 0.40 -15.43 -6.49
CA ALA A 117 0.63 -16.01 -5.16
C ALA A 117 -0.29 -15.37 -4.11
N ASP A 118 -0.64 -16.14 -3.08
CA ASP A 118 -1.18 -15.60 -1.84
C ASP A 118 -0.08 -14.90 -1.04
N GLY A 119 -0.34 -13.64 -0.66
CA GLY A 119 0.66 -12.79 0.01
C GLY A 119 1.12 -13.31 1.36
N ALA A 120 0.21 -13.92 2.16
CA ALA A 120 0.56 -14.48 3.46
C ALA A 120 1.41 -15.74 3.31
N ALA A 121 1.04 -16.65 2.41
CA ALA A 121 1.78 -17.88 2.12
C ALA A 121 3.19 -17.56 1.59
N TYR A 122 3.31 -16.60 0.68
CA TYR A 122 4.61 -16.17 0.17
C TYR A 122 5.49 -15.59 1.27
N LEU A 123 4.93 -14.70 2.11
CA LEU A 123 5.66 -14.04 3.18
C LEU A 123 6.20 -15.05 4.21
N ALA A 124 5.44 -16.09 4.51
CA ALA A 124 5.88 -17.16 5.42
C ALA A 124 7.14 -17.89 4.91
N GLN A 125 7.28 -18.04 3.58
CA GLN A 125 8.36 -18.80 2.94
C GLN A 125 9.55 -17.93 2.51
N THR A 126 9.35 -16.61 2.32
CA THR A 126 10.41 -15.72 1.83
C THR A 126 11.51 -15.52 2.86
N GLU A 127 12.70 -15.16 2.40
CA GLU A 127 13.82 -14.81 3.27
C GLU A 127 13.64 -13.39 3.86
N LYS A 128 14.39 -13.11 4.95
CA LYS A 128 14.49 -11.76 5.52
C LYS A 128 15.13 -10.78 4.53
N GLY A 129 14.88 -9.51 4.70
CA GLY A 129 15.56 -8.44 3.97
C GLY A 129 14.64 -7.54 3.16
N ILE A 130 13.34 -7.51 3.45
CA ILE A 130 12.38 -6.57 2.85
C ILE A 130 12.59 -5.20 3.49
N ASP A 131 12.87 -4.16 2.68
CA ASP A 131 12.98 -2.79 3.17
C ASP A 131 11.61 -2.13 3.34
N VAL A 132 10.70 -2.40 2.39
CA VAL A 132 9.33 -1.88 2.43
C VAL A 132 8.37 -2.98 1.98
N LEU A 133 7.39 -3.27 2.81
CA LEU A 133 6.24 -4.11 2.48
C LEU A 133 5.03 -3.20 2.25
N LEU A 134 4.54 -3.13 1.01
CA LEU A 134 3.30 -2.46 0.66
C LEU A 134 2.16 -3.47 0.62
N VAL A 135 1.03 -3.15 1.25
CA VAL A 135 -0.18 -3.98 1.22
C VAL A 135 -1.35 -3.13 0.73
N ASP A 136 -1.81 -3.46 -0.46
CA ASP A 136 -2.96 -2.83 -1.14
C ASP A 136 -3.86 -3.93 -1.72
N ALA A 137 -4.38 -4.78 -0.83
CA ALA A 137 -5.07 -6.02 -1.18
C ALA A 137 -6.54 -5.97 -0.72
N PHE A 138 -7.38 -5.49 -1.62
CA PHE A 138 -8.82 -5.43 -1.45
C PHE A 138 -9.51 -6.26 -2.53
N ASP A 139 -10.54 -6.99 -2.13
CA ASP A 139 -11.48 -7.64 -3.03
C ASP A 139 -12.89 -7.02 -2.87
N SER A 140 -13.88 -7.62 -3.51
CA SER A 140 -15.28 -7.17 -3.43
C SER A 140 -15.88 -7.27 -2.02
N THR A 141 -15.25 -8.02 -1.11
CA THR A 141 -15.71 -8.23 0.27
C THR A 141 -14.98 -7.37 1.28
N GLY A 142 -13.91 -6.68 0.87
CA GLY A 142 -13.08 -5.80 1.69
C GLY A 142 -11.61 -6.21 1.72
N PHE A 143 -10.96 -6.00 2.84
CA PHE A 143 -9.55 -6.37 3.02
C PHE A 143 -9.40 -7.90 3.11
N ALA A 144 -8.41 -8.47 2.40
CA ALA A 144 -8.20 -9.91 2.31
C ALA A 144 -8.02 -10.56 3.70
N PRO A 145 -8.87 -11.53 4.10
CA PRO A 145 -8.82 -12.10 5.45
C PRO A 145 -7.49 -12.78 5.80
N SER A 146 -6.78 -13.36 4.82
CA SER A 146 -5.45 -13.98 5.02
C SER A 146 -4.40 -12.96 5.48
N LEU A 147 -4.60 -11.68 5.18
CA LEU A 147 -3.70 -10.58 5.54
C LEU A 147 -4.17 -9.80 6.77
N ALA A 148 -5.30 -10.18 7.39
CA ALA A 148 -5.93 -9.46 8.49
C ALA A 148 -5.74 -10.14 9.86
N ASN A 149 -4.73 -10.97 10.03
CA ASN A 149 -4.51 -11.75 11.25
C ASN A 149 -3.13 -11.52 11.86
N GLN A 150 -2.97 -11.88 13.12
CA GLN A 150 -1.74 -11.67 13.89
C GLN A 150 -0.55 -12.39 13.25
N GLU A 151 -0.72 -13.62 12.77
CA GLU A 151 0.35 -14.41 12.16
C GLU A 151 0.96 -13.71 10.95
N PHE A 152 0.12 -13.11 10.09
CA PHE A 152 0.60 -12.32 8.95
C PHE A 152 1.49 -11.15 9.41
N PHE A 153 1.08 -10.39 10.42
CA PHE A 153 1.86 -9.25 10.90
C PHE A 153 3.14 -9.66 11.60
N GLU A 154 3.16 -10.77 12.35
CA GLU A 154 4.37 -11.35 12.93
C GLU A 154 5.36 -11.77 11.83
N GLN A 155 4.89 -12.42 10.77
CA GLN A 155 5.72 -12.74 9.60
C GLN A 155 6.22 -11.46 8.90
N ALA A 156 5.35 -10.49 8.69
CA ALA A 156 5.74 -9.20 8.10
C ALA A 156 6.86 -8.54 8.91
N HIS A 157 6.69 -8.42 10.22
CA HIS A 157 7.70 -7.87 11.13
C HIS A 157 9.02 -8.66 11.06
N ALA A 158 8.94 -10.00 11.08
CA ALA A 158 10.13 -10.87 11.06
C ALA A 158 10.93 -10.79 9.74
N LYS A 159 10.25 -10.53 8.59
CA LYS A 159 10.89 -10.49 7.26
C LYS A 159 11.41 -9.10 6.89
N LEU A 160 10.96 -8.04 7.54
CA LEU A 160 11.48 -6.70 7.34
C LEU A 160 12.95 -6.59 7.80
N THR A 161 13.74 -5.74 7.14
CA THR A 161 15.07 -5.32 7.61
C THR A 161 14.95 -4.54 8.94
N GLY A 162 16.02 -4.40 9.71
CA GLY A 162 16.00 -3.68 10.99
C GLY A 162 15.44 -2.26 10.93
N SER A 163 15.57 -1.59 9.80
CA SER A 163 14.96 -0.28 9.52
C SER A 163 13.85 -0.36 8.48
N GLY A 164 13.30 -1.54 8.26
CA GLY A 164 12.21 -1.77 7.32
C GLY A 164 10.86 -1.31 7.86
N MET A 165 9.87 -1.24 6.97
CA MET A 165 8.54 -0.79 7.34
C MET A 165 7.44 -1.45 6.51
N LEU A 166 6.28 -1.59 7.14
CA LEU A 166 5.02 -1.96 6.52
C LEU A 166 4.23 -0.69 6.19
N VAL A 167 3.60 -0.67 5.01
CA VAL A 167 2.66 0.37 4.57
C VAL A 167 1.39 -0.31 4.09
N MET A 168 0.26 0.04 4.66
CA MET A 168 -1.02 -0.55 4.29
C MET A 168 -2.03 0.52 3.87
N ASN A 169 -2.77 0.23 2.81
CA ASN A 169 -4.01 0.92 2.50
C ASN A 169 -5.16 0.30 3.32
N LEU A 170 -5.99 1.13 3.93
CA LEU A 170 -7.19 0.74 4.66
C LEU A 170 -8.36 1.53 4.07
N ALA A 171 -9.19 0.89 3.23
CA ALA A 171 -10.33 1.53 2.56
C ALA A 171 -11.59 1.45 3.42
N GLY A 172 -12.20 2.58 3.70
CA GLY A 172 -13.38 2.73 4.56
C GLY A 172 -13.09 3.37 5.91
N ASP A 173 -14.03 3.28 6.85
CA ASP A 173 -13.93 4.00 8.12
C ASP A 173 -12.93 3.36 9.11
N GLU A 174 -12.39 4.20 10.00
CA GLU A 174 -11.39 3.79 11.02
C GLU A 174 -11.95 2.72 11.97
N GLN A 175 -13.26 2.70 12.24
CA GLN A 175 -13.85 1.75 13.19
C GLN A 175 -13.81 0.34 12.64
N THR A 176 -13.97 0.17 11.34
CA THR A 176 -13.87 -1.12 10.65
C THR A 176 -12.50 -1.75 10.87
N TYR A 177 -11.44 -0.94 10.98
CA TYR A 177 -10.07 -1.41 11.11
C TYR A 177 -9.48 -1.30 12.53
N ALA A 178 -10.26 -0.87 13.52
CA ALA A 178 -9.75 -0.68 14.88
C ALA A 178 -9.09 -1.94 15.45
N GLY A 179 -9.71 -3.12 15.26
CA GLY A 179 -9.15 -4.40 15.69
C GLY A 179 -7.85 -4.76 14.96
N LEU A 180 -7.80 -4.56 13.64
CA LEU A 180 -6.62 -4.79 12.83
C LEU A 180 -5.46 -3.87 13.26
N ILE A 181 -5.74 -2.58 13.43
CA ILE A 181 -4.76 -1.58 13.87
C ILE A 181 -4.20 -1.97 15.24
N ALA A 182 -5.05 -2.46 16.16
CA ALA A 182 -4.60 -2.91 17.48
C ALA A 182 -3.62 -4.09 17.41
N VAL A 183 -3.88 -5.06 16.52
CA VAL A 183 -2.97 -6.19 16.28
C VAL A 183 -1.64 -5.69 15.70
N VAL A 184 -1.66 -4.79 14.70
CA VAL A 184 -0.44 -4.21 14.15
C VAL A 184 0.35 -3.46 15.21
N MET A 185 -0.31 -2.66 16.05
CA MET A 185 0.34 -1.94 17.15
C MET A 185 1.03 -2.89 18.13
N GLN A 186 0.38 -4.00 18.47
CA GLN A 186 0.97 -5.01 19.35
C GLN A 186 2.22 -5.65 18.74
N VAL A 187 2.18 -6.02 17.45
CA VAL A 187 3.29 -6.71 16.77
C VAL A 187 4.46 -5.77 16.48
N PHE A 188 4.20 -4.49 16.25
CA PHE A 188 5.20 -3.48 15.92
C PHE A 188 5.57 -2.57 17.13
N ASP A 189 5.39 -3.04 18.35
CA ASP A 189 5.79 -2.32 19.58
C ASP A 189 5.27 -0.87 19.63
N ASP A 190 4.03 -0.64 19.22
CA ASP A 190 3.41 0.68 19.10
C ASP A 190 4.08 1.63 18.08
N GLN A 191 5.04 1.18 17.28
CA GLN A 191 5.70 1.98 16.24
C GLN A 191 4.81 2.10 15.00
N VAL A 192 3.59 2.57 15.18
CA VAL A 192 2.54 2.66 14.15
C VAL A 192 2.01 4.08 14.06
N ILE A 193 1.86 4.56 12.83
CA ILE A 193 1.21 5.84 12.51
C ILE A 193 0.11 5.58 11.49
N VAL A 194 -1.12 5.97 11.81
CA VAL A 194 -2.26 5.90 10.88
C VAL A 194 -2.70 7.31 10.54
N PHE A 195 -2.78 7.64 9.27
CA PHE A 195 -3.19 8.98 8.84
C PHE A 195 -4.23 8.93 7.70
N PRO A 196 -5.20 9.88 7.68
CA PRO A 196 -6.33 9.83 6.77
C PRO A 196 -5.98 10.26 5.35
N VAL A 197 -6.68 9.64 4.38
CA VAL A 197 -6.78 10.04 2.98
C VAL A 197 -8.23 10.47 2.74
N ARG A 198 -8.54 11.71 3.10
CA ARG A 198 -9.93 12.21 3.11
C ARG A 198 -10.58 12.22 1.74
N GLU A 199 -9.78 12.33 0.70
CA GLU A 199 -10.23 12.42 -0.68
C GLU A 199 -10.77 11.10 -1.21
N ASP A 200 -10.33 9.98 -0.65
CA ASP A 200 -10.67 8.61 -1.10
C ASP A 200 -11.37 7.80 0.03
N ASP A 201 -11.68 8.43 1.18
CA ASP A 201 -12.21 7.78 2.39
C ASP A 201 -11.35 6.59 2.86
N ASN A 202 -10.03 6.73 2.72
CA ASN A 202 -9.05 5.72 3.10
C ASN A 202 -8.19 6.21 4.27
N TYR A 203 -7.46 5.26 4.86
CA TYR A 203 -6.33 5.55 5.76
C TYR A 203 -5.08 4.85 5.24
N VAL A 204 -3.93 5.47 5.47
CA VAL A 204 -2.64 4.81 5.28
C VAL A 204 -2.02 4.54 6.64
N LEU A 205 -1.67 3.27 6.87
CA LEU A 205 -0.96 2.81 8.05
C LEU A 205 0.52 2.64 7.71
N LEU A 206 1.39 3.20 8.53
CA LEU A 206 2.83 3.01 8.52
C LEU A 206 3.22 2.29 9.81
N ALA A 207 3.89 1.12 9.72
CA ALA A 207 4.44 0.44 10.88
C ALA A 207 5.93 0.22 10.69
N PHE A 208 6.73 0.60 11.69
CA PHE A 208 8.19 0.58 11.65
C PHE A 208 8.72 -0.61 12.45
N ARG A 209 9.62 -1.38 11.85
CA ARG A 209 10.20 -2.55 12.51
C ARG A 209 11.11 -2.21 13.69
N ASP A 210 11.78 -1.07 13.63
CA ASP A 210 12.66 -0.61 14.70
C ASP A 210 11.83 -0.18 15.91
N PRO A 211 11.90 -0.87 17.08
CA PRO A 211 11.12 -0.51 18.26
C PRO A 211 11.56 0.83 18.87
N MET A 212 12.75 1.33 18.49
CA MET A 212 13.29 2.62 18.95
C MET A 212 13.17 3.71 17.87
N PHE A 213 12.29 3.49 16.88
CA PHE A 213 12.11 4.44 15.79
C PHE A 213 11.60 5.80 16.30
N GLU A 214 12.41 6.83 16.10
CA GLU A 214 12.05 8.23 16.38
C GLU A 214 12.25 9.10 15.14
N PRO A 215 11.17 9.65 14.56
CA PRO A 215 11.29 10.48 13.37
C PRO A 215 11.96 11.82 13.67
N ASN A 216 13.04 12.13 12.98
CA ASN A 216 13.62 13.48 13.00
C ASN A 216 12.79 14.42 12.10
N TRP A 217 11.72 15.00 12.65
CA TRP A 217 10.80 15.86 11.90
C TRP A 217 11.46 17.06 11.22
N ARG A 218 12.54 17.59 11.80
CA ARG A 218 13.29 18.71 11.20
C ARG A 218 14.01 18.27 9.92
N GLN A 219 14.67 17.13 9.96
CA GLN A 219 15.36 16.55 8.81
C GLN A 219 14.35 16.11 7.73
N LEU A 220 13.24 15.48 8.14
CA LEU A 220 12.20 15.00 7.23
C LEU A 220 11.56 16.13 6.42
N ARG A 221 11.50 17.38 6.94
CA ARG A 221 11.04 18.53 6.15
C ARG A 221 11.95 18.85 4.96
N GLY A 222 13.26 18.67 5.10
CA GLY A 222 14.20 18.78 3.99
C GLY A 222 13.98 17.68 2.95
N VAL A 223 13.92 16.43 3.43
CA VAL A 223 13.65 15.25 2.58
C VAL A 223 12.32 15.39 1.82
N ALA A 224 11.26 15.87 2.47
CA ALA A 224 9.96 16.06 1.83
C ALA A 224 10.01 17.04 0.65
N LYS A 225 10.77 18.14 0.78
CA LYS A 225 10.96 19.12 -0.31
C LYS A 225 11.71 18.50 -1.49
N GLU A 226 12.78 17.76 -1.21
CA GLU A 226 13.56 17.06 -2.24
C GLU A 226 12.72 16.02 -2.98
N LEU A 227 11.95 15.22 -2.24
CA LEU A 227 11.05 14.21 -2.82
C LEU A 227 9.94 14.84 -3.67
N ARG A 228 9.37 15.96 -3.23
CA ARG A 228 8.41 16.74 -4.03
C ARG A 228 9.00 17.18 -5.36
N SER A 229 10.20 17.75 -5.34
CA SER A 229 10.91 18.17 -6.55
C SER A 229 11.19 16.97 -7.47
N LYS A 230 11.55 15.82 -6.90
CA LYS A 230 11.94 14.62 -7.66
C LYS A 230 10.76 13.86 -8.26
N TYR A 231 9.67 13.74 -7.52
CA TYR A 231 8.57 12.84 -7.87
C TYR A 231 7.26 13.57 -8.24
N GLY A 232 7.15 14.87 -7.98
CA GLY A 232 5.94 15.64 -8.25
C GLY A 232 4.78 15.39 -7.28
N LEU A 233 4.99 14.59 -6.22
CA LEU A 233 4.00 14.32 -5.19
C LEU A 233 4.13 15.28 -4.01
N ASP A 234 3.03 15.59 -3.31
CA ASP A 234 3.04 16.56 -2.22
C ASP A 234 3.53 15.97 -0.88
N PHE A 235 4.80 15.51 -0.87
CA PHE A 235 5.43 14.98 0.33
C PHE A 235 5.44 15.93 1.54
N PRO A 236 5.50 17.27 1.39
CA PRO A 236 5.29 18.19 2.52
C PRO A 236 3.93 18.04 3.19
N ASP A 237 2.84 17.92 2.43
CA ASP A 237 1.50 17.66 2.97
C ASP A 237 1.42 16.27 3.63
N PHE A 238 2.00 15.25 3.01
CA PHE A 238 2.06 13.90 3.60
C PHE A 238 2.77 13.94 4.95
N LEU A 239 3.93 14.61 5.03
CA LEU A 239 4.70 14.73 6.27
C LEU A 239 3.93 15.47 7.37
N GLU A 240 3.20 16.54 7.02
CA GLU A 240 2.37 17.29 7.99
C GLU A 240 1.29 16.39 8.58
N LYS A 241 0.56 15.64 7.74
CA LYS A 241 -0.47 14.70 8.17
C LYS A 241 0.09 13.59 9.06
N ILE A 242 1.21 12.99 8.65
CA ILE A 242 1.91 11.96 9.43
C ILE A 242 2.36 12.51 10.80
N GLN A 243 2.98 13.69 10.82
CA GLN A 243 3.43 14.32 12.08
C GLN A 243 2.27 14.63 13.02
N ARG A 244 1.13 15.10 12.48
CA ARG A 244 -0.08 15.36 13.25
C ARG A 244 -0.64 14.08 13.87
N SER A 245 -0.75 13.02 13.08
CA SER A 245 -1.26 11.72 13.53
C SER A 245 -0.34 11.08 14.57
N ALA A 246 0.98 11.14 14.39
CA ALA A 246 1.95 10.64 15.36
C ALA A 246 1.80 11.32 16.73
N LYS A 247 1.62 12.66 16.76
CA LYS A 247 1.40 13.41 18.01
C LYS A 247 0.11 13.01 18.70
N LEU A 248 -0.99 12.81 17.95
CA LEU A 248 -2.27 12.38 18.51
C LEU A 248 -2.19 10.96 19.07
N GLY A 249 -1.50 10.05 18.40
CA GLY A 249 -1.24 8.69 18.87
C GLY A 249 -0.45 8.66 20.18
N LEU A 250 0.60 9.47 20.30
CA LEU A 250 1.37 9.61 21.54
C LEU A 250 0.51 10.11 22.70
N ALA A 251 -0.27 11.18 22.48
CA ALA A 251 -1.14 11.74 23.52
C ALA A 251 -2.20 10.74 24.01
N ARG A 252 -2.79 9.95 23.11
CA ARG A 252 -3.75 8.88 23.48
C ARG A 252 -3.09 7.78 24.32
N ARG A 253 -1.87 7.36 23.97
CA ARG A 253 -1.11 6.35 24.75
C ARG A 253 -0.73 6.83 26.15
N GLU A 254 -0.29 8.08 26.28
CA GLU A 254 0.02 8.67 27.58
C GLU A 254 -1.22 8.79 28.48
N ALA A 255 -2.38 9.15 27.92
CA ALA A 255 -3.64 9.18 28.65
C ALA A 255 -4.06 7.79 29.12
N ALA A 256 -3.95 6.75 28.28
CA ALA A 256 -4.29 5.37 28.61
C ALA A 256 -3.36 4.75 29.67
N ARG A 257 -2.09 5.18 29.77
CA ARG A 257 -1.15 4.74 30.83
C ARG A 257 -1.40 5.39 32.19
N ARG A 258 -2.17 6.48 32.24
CA ARG A 258 -2.51 7.20 33.49
C ARG A 258 -3.86 6.82 34.07
N SER A 259 -4.69 6.11 33.31
CA SER A 259 -5.99 5.55 33.72
C SER A 259 -5.84 4.11 34.22
#